data_7422ee487ee71e1fcbe2542759b3e7de
#
_entry.id   7422ee487ee71e1fcbe2542759b3e7de
#
_cell.length_a   1.000
_cell.length_b   1.000
_cell.length_c   1.000
_cell.angle_alpha   90.00
_cell.angle_beta   90.00
_cell.angle_gamma   90.00
#
_symmetry.space_group_name_H-M   'P 1'
#
loop_
_entity.id
_entity.type
_entity.pdbx_description
1 polymer ?
#
loop_
_entity_poly.entity_id
_entity_poly.type
_entity_poly.pdbx_seq_one_letter_code
_entity_poly.pdbx_strand_id
1 'polypeptide(L)'
;IVGLIKTSLLNAIAVIVKILTALGLNKVLAIYVGPSGYALIGQFQQALVIVSALAGQAIQNGVTKYTAEYGVDQSAQNRLWSTAFVFGLGVALLCGVVLVLFSRQLSIQLLGSDEFQSVFFWLAAALPLLAINCLGLAVLNGRKEVVNYVILNIALSILGAAIASLLAVWKGLYGALVALAISQ
;
A
#
# COMPACT_ATOMS: atom_id res chain seq x y z
N ILE A 1 -12.93 28.56 8.24
CA ILE A 1 -14.04 27.87 7.56
C ILE A 1 -13.67 27.55 6.12
N VAL A 2 -13.17 28.51 5.31
CA VAL A 2 -12.79 28.31 3.89
C VAL A 2 -11.72 27.22 3.73
N GLY A 3 -10.72 27.18 4.61
CA GLY A 3 -9.68 26.13 4.58
C GLY A 3 -10.22 24.72 4.83
N LEU A 4 -11.15 24.57 5.76
CA LEU A 4 -11.80 23.30 6.06
C LEU A 4 -12.63 22.79 4.87
N ILE A 5 -13.40 23.67 4.23
CA ILE A 5 -14.22 23.33 3.06
C ILE A 5 -13.31 22.89 1.90
N LYS A 6 -12.22 23.62 1.65
CA LYS A 6 -11.24 23.25 0.60
C LYS A 6 -10.61 21.88 0.86
N THR A 7 -10.20 21.61 2.09
CA THR A 7 -9.62 20.33 2.49
C THR A 7 -10.62 19.17 2.34
N SER A 8 -11.87 19.38 2.79
CA SER A 8 -12.92 18.37 2.65
C SER A 8 -13.25 18.08 1.19
N LEU A 9 -13.30 19.11 0.34
CA LEU A 9 -13.54 18.95 -1.10
C LEU A 9 -12.41 18.20 -1.79
N LEU A 10 -11.15 18.50 -1.47
CA LEU A 10 -9.99 17.78 -2.00
C LEU A 10 -10.01 16.31 -1.60
N ASN A 11 -10.32 16.01 -0.35
CA ASN A 11 -10.45 14.63 0.12
C ASN A 11 -11.61 13.89 -0.59
N ALA A 12 -12.75 14.56 -0.80
CA ALA A 12 -13.87 13.97 -1.54
C ALA A 12 -13.48 13.63 -2.98
N ILE A 13 -12.77 14.52 -3.67
CA ILE A 13 -12.26 14.26 -5.03
C ILE A 13 -11.30 13.06 -5.02
N ALA A 14 -10.39 12.98 -4.05
CA ALA A 14 -9.47 11.86 -3.94
C ALA A 14 -10.20 10.53 -3.76
N VAL A 15 -11.25 10.50 -2.93
CA VAL A 15 -12.07 9.30 -2.71
C VAL A 15 -12.79 8.90 -3.99
N ILE A 16 -13.39 9.85 -4.71
CA ILE A 16 -14.08 9.58 -5.99
C ILE A 16 -13.09 8.99 -7.01
N VAL A 17 -11.93 9.61 -7.18
CA VAL A 17 -10.89 9.09 -8.10
C VAL A 17 -10.48 7.67 -7.71
N LYS A 18 -10.27 7.42 -6.41
CA LYS A 18 -9.91 6.09 -5.90
C LYS A 18 -10.97 5.04 -6.18
N ILE A 19 -12.25 5.38 -6.00
CA ILE A 19 -13.38 4.49 -6.31
C ILE A 19 -13.44 4.20 -7.81
N LEU A 20 -13.35 5.21 -8.66
CA LEU A 20 -13.38 5.03 -10.12
C LEU A 20 -12.21 4.18 -10.61
N THR A 21 -11.02 4.41 -10.06
CA THR A 21 -9.81 3.65 -10.36
C THR A 21 -9.97 2.18 -9.93
N ALA A 22 -10.51 1.93 -8.74
CA ALA A 22 -10.77 0.59 -8.23
C ALA A 22 -11.83 -0.15 -9.07
N LEU A 23 -12.92 0.53 -9.47
CA LEU A 23 -13.94 -0.04 -10.34
C LEU A 23 -13.37 -0.42 -11.73
N GLY A 24 -12.54 0.46 -12.30
CA GLY A 24 -11.85 0.19 -13.56
C GLY A 24 -10.94 -1.04 -13.45
N LEU A 25 -10.11 -1.10 -12.40
CA LEU A 25 -9.23 -2.23 -12.14
C LEU A 25 -10.03 -3.53 -11.94
N ASN A 26 -11.08 -3.51 -11.12
CA ASN A 26 -11.91 -4.67 -10.86
C ASN A 26 -12.56 -5.22 -12.15
N LYS A 27 -13.00 -4.34 -13.05
CA LYS A 27 -13.52 -4.74 -14.36
C LYS A 27 -12.45 -5.43 -15.21
N VAL A 28 -11.25 -4.90 -15.27
CA VAL A 28 -10.11 -5.50 -15.99
C VAL A 28 -9.79 -6.87 -15.41
N LEU A 29 -9.67 -6.98 -14.08
CA LEU A 29 -9.38 -8.25 -13.40
C LEU A 29 -10.47 -9.30 -13.67
N ALA A 30 -11.75 -8.92 -13.60
CA ALA A 30 -12.87 -9.83 -13.87
C ALA A 30 -12.85 -10.38 -15.30
N ILE A 31 -12.46 -9.56 -16.29
CA ILE A 31 -12.42 -9.97 -17.71
C ILE A 31 -11.22 -10.88 -17.99
N TYR A 32 -10.02 -10.52 -17.52
CA TYR A 32 -8.77 -11.19 -17.90
C TYR A 32 -8.37 -12.33 -16.98
N VAL A 33 -8.86 -12.36 -15.74
CA VAL A 33 -8.48 -13.39 -14.75
C VAL A 33 -9.60 -14.42 -14.55
N GLY A 34 -10.85 -14.07 -14.86
CA GLY A 34 -12.01 -14.92 -14.70
C GLY A 34 -12.50 -15.05 -13.25
N PRO A 35 -13.66 -15.72 -13.02
CA PRO A 35 -14.31 -15.74 -11.70
C PRO A 35 -13.48 -16.45 -10.61
N SER A 36 -12.85 -17.58 -10.94
CA SER A 36 -12.03 -18.34 -9.98
C SER A 36 -10.77 -17.58 -9.58
N GLY A 37 -10.08 -16.98 -10.56
CA GLY A 37 -8.91 -16.18 -10.30
C GLY A 37 -9.23 -14.89 -9.55
N TYR A 38 -10.40 -14.29 -9.79
CA TYR A 38 -10.85 -13.11 -9.06
C TYR A 38 -11.09 -13.41 -7.56
N ALA A 39 -11.58 -14.62 -7.23
CA ALA A 39 -11.70 -15.07 -5.85
C ALA A 39 -10.34 -15.19 -5.16
N LEU A 40 -9.32 -15.73 -5.85
CA LEU A 40 -7.94 -15.80 -5.33
C LEU A 40 -7.33 -14.41 -5.12
N ILE A 41 -7.59 -13.46 -6.02
CA ILE A 41 -7.19 -12.07 -5.84
C ILE A 41 -7.81 -11.49 -4.56
N GLY A 42 -9.09 -11.75 -4.30
CA GLY A 42 -9.77 -11.31 -3.08
C GLY A 42 -9.10 -11.87 -1.80
N GLN A 43 -8.76 -13.15 -1.79
CA GLN A 43 -8.04 -13.77 -0.66
C GLN A 43 -6.64 -13.16 -0.48
N PHE A 44 -5.92 -12.95 -1.57
CA PHE A 44 -4.60 -12.30 -1.53
C PHE A 44 -4.68 -10.87 -1.04
N GLN A 45 -5.69 -10.10 -1.45
CA GLN A 45 -5.92 -8.74 -0.95
C GLN A 45 -6.15 -8.70 0.57
N GLN A 46 -6.87 -9.67 1.15
CA GLN A 46 -7.00 -9.75 2.61
C GLN A 46 -5.66 -10.00 3.31
N ALA A 47 -4.83 -10.88 2.75
CA ALA A 47 -3.47 -11.09 3.26
C ALA A 47 -2.62 -9.81 3.15
N LEU A 48 -2.71 -9.07 2.04
CA LEU A 48 -2.04 -7.79 1.86
C LEU A 48 -2.44 -6.76 2.92
N VAL A 49 -3.72 -6.67 3.28
CA VAL A 49 -4.20 -5.76 4.34
C VAL A 49 -3.53 -6.08 5.67
N ILE A 50 -3.44 -7.37 6.04
CA ILE A 50 -2.79 -7.79 7.29
C ILE A 50 -1.30 -7.46 7.27
N VAL A 51 -0.61 -7.83 6.20
CA VAL A 51 0.85 -7.60 6.05
C VAL A 51 1.16 -6.10 6.05
N SER A 52 0.38 -5.29 5.32
CA SER A 52 0.57 -3.84 5.25
C SER A 52 0.30 -3.15 6.59
N ALA A 53 -0.70 -3.63 7.35
CA ALA A 53 -0.98 -3.12 8.68
C ALA A 53 0.21 -3.35 9.64
N LEU A 54 0.84 -4.52 9.57
CA LEU A 54 2.01 -4.85 10.39
C LEU A 54 3.27 -4.10 9.93
N ALA A 55 3.51 -4.02 8.62
CA ALA A 55 4.76 -3.51 8.06
C ALA A 55 4.87 -1.97 8.05
N GLY A 56 3.74 -1.24 8.05
CA GLY A 56 3.82 0.21 7.88
C GLY A 56 2.73 1.02 8.57
N GLN A 57 1.48 0.59 8.50
CA GLN A 57 0.34 1.40 8.97
C GLN A 57 0.33 1.62 10.49
N ALA A 58 0.86 0.68 11.28
CA ALA A 58 0.93 0.80 12.73
C ALA A 58 1.73 2.03 13.18
N ILE A 59 2.80 2.38 12.44
CA ILE A 59 3.67 3.52 12.75
C ILE A 59 3.07 4.83 12.24
N GLN A 60 2.28 4.78 11.17
CA GLN A 60 1.74 5.95 10.47
C GLN A 60 0.96 6.88 11.42
N ASN A 61 0.09 6.34 12.26
CA ASN A 61 -0.73 7.12 13.18
C ASN A 61 0.12 7.84 14.24
N GLY A 62 1.14 7.16 14.77
CA GLY A 62 2.07 7.73 15.72
C GLY A 62 2.88 8.88 15.11
N VAL A 63 3.47 8.66 13.94
CA VAL A 63 4.25 9.68 13.23
C VAL A 63 3.40 10.88 12.88
N THR A 64 2.18 10.68 12.36
CA THR A 64 1.26 11.77 12.06
C THR A 64 0.94 12.62 13.28
N LYS A 65 0.60 11.97 14.41
CA LYS A 65 0.26 12.66 15.67
C LYS A 65 1.44 13.49 16.18
N TYR A 66 2.59 12.86 16.38
CA TYR A 66 3.75 13.53 16.97
C TYR A 66 4.39 14.55 16.03
N THR A 67 4.33 14.36 14.71
CA THR A 67 4.74 15.39 13.75
C THR A 67 3.90 16.66 13.90
N ALA A 68 2.58 16.50 14.09
CA ALA A 68 1.69 17.63 14.33
C ALA A 68 1.90 18.29 15.70
N GLU A 69 2.21 17.49 16.74
CA GLU A 69 2.43 17.95 18.11
C GLU A 69 3.73 18.76 18.25
N TYR A 70 4.82 18.30 17.62
CA TYR A 70 6.11 19.00 17.65
C TYR A 70 6.11 20.31 16.83
N GLY A 71 5.15 20.51 15.95
CA GLY A 71 4.88 21.79 15.26
C GLY A 71 6.11 22.35 14.57
N VAL A 72 6.72 23.40 15.15
CA VAL A 72 7.89 24.10 14.60
C VAL A 72 9.24 23.55 15.07
N ASP A 73 9.25 22.63 16.04
CA ASP A 73 10.51 22.01 16.53
C ASP A 73 11.04 20.99 15.51
N GLN A 74 11.82 21.48 14.55
CA GLN A 74 12.38 20.66 13.50
C GLN A 74 13.35 19.60 14.04
N SER A 75 14.00 19.84 15.19
CA SER A 75 14.96 18.90 15.77
C SER A 75 14.26 17.67 16.36
N ALA A 76 13.13 17.89 17.03
CA ALA A 76 12.26 16.83 17.54
C ALA A 76 11.62 16.02 16.41
N GLN A 77 11.12 16.72 15.36
CA GLN A 77 10.55 16.07 14.18
C GLN A 77 11.60 15.16 13.49
N ASN A 78 12.82 15.65 13.27
CA ASN A 78 13.86 14.87 12.60
C ASN A 78 14.23 13.61 13.39
N ARG A 79 14.31 13.70 14.73
CA ARG A 79 14.53 12.52 15.59
C ARG A 79 13.36 11.52 15.49
N LEU A 80 12.14 12.01 15.52
CA LEU A 80 10.96 11.17 15.36
C LEU A 80 10.98 10.40 14.03
N TRP A 81 11.20 11.13 12.92
CA TRP A 81 11.20 10.53 11.59
C TRP A 81 12.35 9.54 11.39
N SER A 82 13.54 9.87 11.87
CA SER A 82 14.70 8.96 11.82
C SER A 82 14.43 7.67 12.61
N THR A 83 13.88 7.80 13.83
CA THR A 83 13.54 6.63 14.65
C THR A 83 12.43 5.80 14.01
N ALA A 84 11.38 6.45 13.51
CA ALA A 84 10.28 5.79 12.83
C ALA A 84 10.72 5.10 11.53
N PHE A 85 11.67 5.70 10.79
CA PHE A 85 12.26 5.12 9.59
C PHE A 85 13.01 3.83 9.91
N VAL A 86 13.95 3.88 10.87
CA VAL A 86 14.76 2.71 11.25
C VAL A 86 13.89 1.59 11.78
N PHE A 87 12.93 1.93 12.67
CA PHE A 87 12.02 0.94 13.23
C PHE A 87 11.08 0.36 12.17
N GLY A 88 10.47 1.21 11.34
CA GLY A 88 9.56 0.79 10.27
C GLY A 88 10.24 -0.09 9.23
N LEU A 89 11.47 0.29 8.84
CA LEU A 89 12.29 -0.51 7.92
C LEU A 89 12.65 -1.87 8.55
N GLY A 90 13.01 -1.88 9.83
CA GLY A 90 13.33 -3.11 10.57
C GLY A 90 12.15 -4.08 10.61
N VAL A 91 10.95 -3.58 10.93
CA VAL A 91 9.71 -4.39 10.94
C VAL A 91 9.36 -4.87 9.53
N ALA A 92 9.47 -4.01 8.51
CA ALA A 92 9.21 -4.39 7.11
C ALA A 92 10.15 -5.49 6.62
N LEU A 93 11.44 -5.40 6.95
CA LEU A 93 12.42 -6.43 6.63
C LEU A 93 12.13 -7.74 7.38
N LEU A 94 11.80 -7.67 8.65
CA LEU A 94 11.42 -8.86 9.43
C LEU A 94 10.19 -9.56 8.83
N CYS A 95 9.13 -8.79 8.53
CA CYS A 95 7.95 -9.32 7.83
C CYS A 95 8.33 -9.91 6.47
N GLY A 96 9.22 -9.26 5.72
CA GLY A 96 9.71 -9.75 4.44
C GLY A 96 10.41 -11.10 4.57
N VAL A 97 11.30 -11.26 5.55
CA VAL A 97 11.97 -12.53 5.84
C VAL A 97 10.94 -13.62 6.18
N VAL A 98 9.96 -13.33 7.03
CA VAL A 98 8.90 -14.28 7.37
C VAL A 98 8.11 -14.68 6.13
N LEU A 99 7.73 -13.73 5.27
CA LEU A 99 7.02 -14.03 4.03
C LEU A 99 7.85 -14.93 3.08
N VAL A 100 9.15 -14.71 2.98
CA VAL A 100 10.04 -15.54 2.15
C VAL A 100 10.14 -16.95 2.70
N LEU A 101 10.34 -17.10 4.02
CA LEU A 101 10.47 -18.42 4.67
C LEU A 101 9.19 -19.25 4.55
N PHE A 102 8.02 -18.63 4.67
CA PHE A 102 6.72 -19.28 4.61
C PHE A 102 6.04 -19.17 3.24
N SER A 103 6.72 -18.63 2.23
CA SER A 103 6.16 -18.33 0.90
C SER A 103 5.44 -19.52 0.26
N ARG A 104 6.00 -20.72 0.32
CA ARG A 104 5.37 -21.94 -0.22
C ARG A 104 4.10 -22.31 0.53
N GLN A 105 4.12 -22.25 1.86
CA GLN A 105 2.95 -22.58 2.68
C GLN A 105 1.83 -21.56 2.45
N LEU A 106 2.17 -20.26 2.43
CA LEU A 106 1.24 -19.19 2.13
C LEU A 106 0.64 -19.30 0.73
N SER A 107 1.45 -19.67 -0.26
CA SER A 107 0.98 -19.90 -1.63
C SER A 107 -0.05 -21.03 -1.69
N ILE A 108 0.23 -22.16 -1.06
CA ILE A 108 -0.70 -23.29 -1.05
C ILE A 108 -1.97 -22.98 -0.26
N GLN A 109 -1.85 -22.35 0.91
CA GLN A 109 -3.01 -22.08 1.77
C GLN A 109 -3.90 -20.95 1.26
N LEU A 110 -3.32 -19.87 0.71
CA LEU A 110 -4.07 -18.71 0.27
C LEU A 110 -4.44 -18.77 -1.22
N LEU A 111 -3.62 -19.39 -2.05
CA LEU A 111 -3.80 -19.39 -3.51
C LEU A 111 -4.04 -20.79 -4.08
N GLY A 112 -4.05 -21.83 -3.23
CA GLY A 112 -4.37 -23.19 -3.62
C GLY A 112 -3.30 -23.88 -4.49
N SER A 113 -2.16 -23.23 -4.77
CA SER A 113 -1.08 -23.78 -5.61
C SER A 113 0.27 -23.26 -5.15
N ASP A 114 1.33 -24.05 -5.33
CA ASP A 114 2.71 -23.63 -5.07
C ASP A 114 3.31 -22.78 -6.21
N GLU A 115 2.67 -22.72 -7.37
CA GLU A 115 3.11 -21.93 -8.53
C GLU A 115 3.19 -20.42 -8.22
N PHE A 116 2.39 -19.92 -7.26
CA PHE A 116 2.35 -18.53 -6.87
C PHE A 116 3.36 -18.15 -5.77
N GLN A 117 4.27 -19.05 -5.40
CA GLN A 117 5.29 -18.78 -4.38
C GLN A 117 6.09 -17.50 -4.66
N SER A 118 6.45 -17.26 -5.93
CA SER A 118 7.21 -16.09 -6.35
C SER A 118 6.49 -14.74 -6.12
N VAL A 119 5.17 -14.74 -6.01
CA VAL A 119 4.38 -13.54 -5.68
C VAL A 119 4.75 -13.03 -4.28
N PHE A 120 5.00 -13.93 -3.33
CA PHE A 120 5.40 -13.57 -1.96
C PHE A 120 6.83 -13.02 -1.90
N PHE A 121 7.70 -13.41 -2.83
CA PHE A 121 9.04 -12.78 -2.95
C PHE A 121 8.93 -11.35 -3.44
N TRP A 122 8.07 -11.08 -4.42
CA TRP A 122 7.79 -9.71 -4.87
C TRP A 122 7.17 -8.86 -3.76
N LEU A 123 6.24 -9.45 -2.99
CA LEU A 123 5.65 -8.77 -1.84
C LEU A 123 6.70 -8.45 -0.79
N ALA A 124 7.56 -9.41 -0.42
CA ALA A 124 8.62 -9.20 0.55
C ALA A 124 9.58 -8.08 0.13
N ALA A 125 9.94 -8.02 -1.16
CA ALA A 125 10.78 -6.96 -1.72
C ALA A 125 10.10 -5.59 -1.73
N ALA A 126 8.76 -5.56 -1.84
CA ALA A 126 7.98 -4.31 -1.83
C ALA A 126 7.76 -3.74 -0.42
N LEU A 127 7.81 -4.56 0.65
CA LEU A 127 7.53 -4.09 2.02
C LEU A 127 8.41 -2.92 2.51
N PRO A 128 9.73 -2.88 2.26
CA PRO A 128 10.54 -1.73 2.62
C PRO A 128 10.07 -0.43 1.93
N LEU A 129 9.66 -0.53 0.66
CA LEU A 129 9.13 0.61 -0.09
C LEU A 129 7.78 1.06 0.47
N LEU A 130 6.93 0.11 0.86
CA LEU A 130 5.68 0.39 1.55
C LEU A 130 5.92 1.16 2.86
N ALA A 131 6.87 0.72 3.69
CA ALA A 131 7.21 1.38 4.95
C ALA A 131 7.65 2.84 4.72
N ILE A 132 8.49 3.08 3.70
CA ILE A 132 8.93 4.42 3.30
C ILE A 132 7.74 5.27 2.83
N ASN A 133 6.86 4.71 2.01
CA ASN A 133 5.66 5.39 1.52
C ASN A 133 4.72 5.77 2.69
N CYS A 134 4.44 4.84 3.60
CA CYS A 134 3.63 5.09 4.79
C CYS A 134 4.21 6.21 5.65
N LEU A 135 5.54 6.22 5.86
CA LEU A 135 6.22 7.27 6.60
C LEU A 135 6.10 8.64 5.89
N GLY A 136 6.33 8.69 4.58
CA GLY A 136 6.18 9.91 3.79
C GLY A 136 4.76 10.49 3.89
N LEU A 137 3.75 9.65 3.72
CA LEU A 137 2.35 10.05 3.86
C LEU A 137 2.02 10.52 5.28
N ALA A 138 2.58 9.87 6.31
CA ALA A 138 2.40 10.26 7.72
C ALA A 138 2.99 11.64 8.00
N VAL A 139 4.18 11.93 7.47
CA VAL A 139 4.84 13.23 7.62
C VAL A 139 4.04 14.34 6.94
N LEU A 140 3.59 14.14 5.69
CA LEU A 140 2.76 15.11 4.96
C LEU A 140 1.45 15.41 5.70
N ASN A 141 0.81 14.36 6.21
CA ASN A 141 -0.43 14.50 6.97
C ASN A 141 -0.20 15.22 8.30
N GLY A 142 0.87 14.87 9.03
CA GLY A 142 1.26 15.51 10.28
C GLY A 142 1.63 16.99 10.12
N ARG A 143 2.24 17.37 9.00
CA ARG A 143 2.53 18.76 8.63
C ARG A 143 1.32 19.53 8.11
N LYS A 144 0.16 18.87 8.01
CA LYS A 144 -1.07 19.44 7.44
C LYS A 144 -0.93 19.86 5.97
N GLU A 145 0.01 19.26 5.26
CA GLU A 145 0.21 19.45 3.82
C GLU A 145 -0.80 18.62 3.02
N VAL A 146 -2.10 18.91 3.23
CA VAL A 146 -3.20 18.10 2.70
C VAL A 146 -3.18 18.01 1.18
N VAL A 147 -2.80 19.08 0.49
CA VAL A 147 -2.76 19.10 -0.99
C VAL A 147 -1.74 18.09 -1.50
N ASN A 148 -0.52 18.11 -0.98
CA ASN A 148 0.56 17.19 -1.38
C ASN A 148 0.21 15.75 -1.03
N TYR A 149 -0.38 15.53 0.16
CA TYR A 149 -0.89 14.22 0.58
C TYR A 149 -1.95 13.67 -0.39
N VAL A 150 -2.93 14.47 -0.79
CA VAL A 150 -3.99 14.07 -1.71
C VAL A 150 -3.45 13.78 -3.11
N ILE A 151 -2.59 14.65 -3.65
CA ILE A 151 -1.97 14.46 -4.96
C ILE A 151 -1.17 13.15 -5.00
N LEU A 152 -0.34 12.91 -3.98
CA LEU A 152 0.46 11.69 -3.89
C LEU A 152 -0.42 10.44 -3.83
N ASN A 153 -1.48 10.45 -3.01
CA ASN A 153 -2.42 9.34 -2.93
C ASN A 153 -3.14 9.05 -4.26
N ILE A 154 -3.56 10.09 -4.97
CA ILE A 154 -4.21 9.95 -6.30
C ILE A 154 -3.21 9.37 -7.30
N ALA A 155 -2.00 9.93 -7.36
CA ALA A 155 -0.95 9.46 -8.26
C ALA A 155 -0.61 7.98 -8.03
N LEU A 156 -0.40 7.59 -6.77
CA LEU A 156 -0.13 6.19 -6.41
C LEU A 156 -1.30 5.27 -6.78
N SER A 157 -2.55 5.69 -6.55
CA SER A 157 -3.72 4.89 -6.91
C SER A 157 -3.84 4.66 -8.41
N ILE A 158 -3.63 5.70 -9.21
CA ILE A 158 -3.70 5.61 -10.68
C ILE A 158 -2.55 4.77 -11.23
N LEU A 159 -1.32 5.01 -10.77
CA LEU A 159 -0.15 4.25 -11.19
C LEU A 159 -0.27 2.77 -10.81
N GLY A 160 -0.68 2.50 -9.58
CA GLY A 160 -0.89 1.13 -9.11
C GLY A 160 -1.94 0.38 -9.94
N ALA A 161 -3.08 1.02 -10.23
CA ALA A 161 -4.12 0.42 -11.06
C ALA A 161 -3.68 0.24 -12.52
N ALA A 162 -2.91 1.18 -13.08
CA ALA A 162 -2.36 1.06 -14.43
C ALA A 162 -1.39 -0.12 -14.54
N ILE A 163 -0.46 -0.25 -13.58
CA ILE A 163 0.49 -1.36 -13.52
C ILE A 163 -0.27 -2.69 -13.34
N ALA A 164 -1.27 -2.73 -12.44
CA ALA A 164 -2.05 -3.93 -12.19
C ALA A 164 -2.86 -4.35 -13.42
N SER A 165 -3.47 -3.40 -14.13
CA SER A 165 -4.21 -3.67 -15.36
C SER A 165 -3.29 -4.19 -16.46
N LEU A 166 -2.13 -3.57 -16.66
CA LEU A 166 -1.14 -3.99 -17.67
C LEU A 166 -0.63 -5.41 -17.40
N LEU A 167 -0.22 -5.71 -16.17
CA LEU A 167 0.30 -7.02 -15.80
C LEU A 167 -0.79 -8.11 -15.82
N ALA A 168 -2.04 -7.76 -15.48
CA ALA A 168 -3.17 -8.68 -15.59
C ALA A 168 -3.46 -9.06 -17.05
N VAL A 169 -3.39 -8.10 -17.98
CA VAL A 169 -3.57 -8.35 -19.42
C VAL A 169 -2.45 -9.23 -19.97
N TRP A 170 -1.19 -9.00 -19.54
CA TRP A 170 -0.04 -9.74 -20.09
C TRP A 170 0.17 -11.14 -19.51
N LYS A 171 -0.05 -11.31 -18.21
CA LYS A 171 0.27 -12.54 -17.47
C LYS A 171 -0.92 -13.11 -16.69
N GLY A 172 -2.13 -12.65 -16.97
CA GLY A 172 -3.34 -13.16 -16.32
C GLY A 172 -3.28 -13.04 -14.79
N LEU A 173 -3.72 -14.09 -14.10
CA LEU A 173 -3.77 -14.13 -12.64
C LEU A 173 -2.42 -13.84 -11.96
N TYR A 174 -1.35 -14.47 -12.44
CA TYR A 174 0.00 -14.28 -11.89
C TYR A 174 0.43 -12.81 -11.97
N GLY A 175 0.23 -12.17 -13.13
CA GLY A 175 0.54 -10.76 -13.31
C GLY A 175 -0.27 -9.84 -12.39
N ALA A 176 -1.55 -10.14 -12.20
CA ALA A 176 -2.42 -9.41 -11.30
C ALA A 176 -1.94 -9.49 -9.84
N LEU A 177 -1.58 -10.70 -9.37
CA LEU A 177 -1.07 -10.90 -8.01
C LEU A 177 0.26 -10.18 -7.77
N VAL A 178 1.21 -10.27 -8.72
CA VAL A 178 2.50 -9.57 -8.63
C VAL A 178 2.29 -8.06 -8.62
N ALA A 179 1.41 -7.55 -9.48
CA ALA A 179 1.10 -6.12 -9.52
C ALA A 179 0.51 -5.62 -8.20
N LEU A 180 -0.42 -6.37 -7.61
CA LEU A 180 -1.00 -6.06 -6.30
C LEU A 180 0.06 -6.09 -5.18
N ALA A 181 1.02 -7.02 -5.25
CA ALA A 181 2.12 -7.09 -4.29
C ALA A 181 3.04 -5.87 -4.36
N ILE A 182 3.32 -5.36 -5.56
CA ILE A 182 4.24 -4.23 -5.78
C ILE A 182 3.55 -2.87 -5.58
N SER A 183 2.24 -2.79 -5.82
CA SER A 183 1.48 -1.53 -5.77
C SER A 183 1.09 -1.07 -4.36
N GLN A 184 1.55 -1.75 -3.31
CA GLN A 184 1.32 -1.36 -1.91
C GLN A 184 2.19 -0.15 -1.49
#